data_1d8a75fa5af2bf8284b98bb94bcad6fc
#
_entry.id   1d8a75fa5af2bf8284b98bb94bcad6fc
#
_cell.length_a   1.000
_cell.length_b   1.000
_cell.length_c   1.000
_cell.angle_alpha   90.00
_cell.angle_beta   90.00
_cell.angle_gamma   90.00
#
_symmetry.space_group_name_H-M   'P 1'
#
loop_
_entity.id
_entity.type
_entity.pdbx_description
1 polymer ?
#
loop_
_entity_poly.entity_id
_entity_poly.type
_entity_poly.pdbx_seq_one_letter_code
_entity_poly.pdbx_strand_id
1 'polypeptide(L)'
;MIKRNIKAIAFASLTAAILLTIFSASLTQSGGASLHGWVAFEDVAYVDKQPRAKVVLQHDPPGSGPAYSTETDERGFFEFPHTSLGRFKLEITAKGFQPYSADVYMPSDFAGNWAVQLKTEAPKRP
;
A
#
# COMPACT_ATOMS: atom_id res chain seq x y z
N MET A 1 21.63 -36.70 26.17
CA MET A 1 21.13 -37.10 24.85
C MET A 1 19.63 -36.95 24.73
N ILE A 2 18.89 -37.45 25.72
CA ILE A 2 17.41 -37.34 25.69
C ILE A 2 16.95 -35.88 25.66
N LYS A 3 17.64 -34.98 26.37
CA LYS A 3 17.34 -33.56 26.38
C LYS A 3 17.44 -32.88 25.01
N ARG A 4 18.37 -33.34 24.16
CA ARG A 4 18.52 -32.77 22.81
C ARG A 4 17.34 -33.11 21.94
N ASN A 5 16.84 -34.33 22.02
CA ASN A 5 15.71 -34.77 21.21
C ASN A 5 14.43 -34.01 21.61
N ILE A 6 14.24 -33.77 22.89
CA ILE A 6 13.10 -33.02 23.39
C ILE A 6 13.12 -31.58 22.89
N LYS A 7 14.29 -30.95 22.90
CA LYS A 7 14.42 -29.57 22.39
C LYS A 7 14.12 -29.49 20.90
N ALA A 8 14.58 -30.46 20.11
CA ALA A 8 14.33 -30.50 18.69
C ALA A 8 12.83 -30.67 18.38
N ILE A 9 12.15 -31.52 19.11
CA ILE A 9 10.72 -31.77 18.96
C ILE A 9 9.93 -30.50 19.29
N ALA A 10 10.27 -29.83 20.41
CA ALA A 10 9.59 -28.60 20.80
C ALA A 10 9.76 -27.50 19.76
N PHE A 11 10.93 -27.39 19.18
CA PHE A 11 11.21 -26.40 18.14
C PHE A 11 10.37 -26.64 16.88
N ALA A 12 10.28 -27.89 16.46
CA ALA A 12 9.48 -28.25 15.28
C ALA A 12 8.00 -27.98 15.51
N SER A 13 7.48 -28.24 16.69
CA SER A 13 6.08 -27.93 17.02
C SER A 13 5.78 -26.45 16.95
N LEU A 14 6.68 -25.61 17.44
CA LEU A 14 6.50 -24.16 17.41
C LEU A 14 6.46 -23.64 15.98
N THR A 15 7.33 -24.14 15.12
CA THR A 15 7.36 -23.74 13.71
C THR A 15 6.05 -24.10 13.00
N ALA A 16 5.52 -25.29 13.24
CA ALA A 16 4.26 -25.71 12.64
C ALA A 16 3.09 -24.82 13.11
N ALA A 17 3.06 -24.45 14.37
CA ALA A 17 2.01 -23.58 14.90
C ALA A 17 2.02 -22.20 14.22
N ILE A 18 3.19 -21.63 13.99
CA ILE A 18 3.32 -20.34 13.32
C ILE A 18 2.79 -20.42 11.89
N LEU A 19 3.12 -21.47 11.16
CA LEU A 19 2.64 -21.65 9.78
C LEU A 19 1.12 -21.77 9.73
N LEU A 20 0.52 -22.48 10.66
CA LEU A 20 -0.94 -22.60 10.72
C LEU A 20 -1.61 -21.25 10.99
N THR A 21 -1.02 -20.43 11.84
CA THR A 21 -1.55 -19.11 12.15
C THR A 21 -1.54 -18.23 10.92
N ILE A 22 -0.47 -18.22 10.15
CA ILE A 22 -0.37 -17.43 8.91
C ILE A 22 -1.42 -17.89 7.90
N PHE A 23 -1.61 -19.17 7.75
CA PHE A 23 -2.60 -19.72 6.83
C PHE A 23 -4.01 -19.31 7.21
N SER A 24 -4.34 -19.38 8.50
CA SER A 24 -5.66 -18.97 8.99
C SER A 24 -5.92 -17.48 8.74
N ALA A 25 -4.92 -16.62 8.94
CA ALA A 25 -5.04 -15.21 8.65
C ALA A 25 -5.33 -14.94 7.19
N SER A 26 -4.70 -15.68 6.28
CA SER A 26 -4.96 -15.55 4.85
C SER A 26 -6.40 -15.89 4.48
N LEU A 27 -6.98 -16.91 5.11
CA LEU A 27 -8.37 -17.29 4.87
C LEU A 27 -9.37 -16.25 5.35
N THR A 28 -9.07 -15.56 6.46
CA THR A 28 -9.97 -14.55 7.01
C THR A 28 -9.96 -13.25 6.22
N GLN A 29 -9.03 -13.07 5.30
CA GLN A 29 -8.93 -11.88 4.48
C GLN A 29 -9.62 -12.01 3.13
N SER A 30 -10.37 -13.09 2.91
CA SER A 30 -11.15 -13.24 1.69
C SER A 30 -12.19 -12.12 1.61
N GLY A 31 -12.35 -11.52 0.43
CA GLY A 31 -13.29 -10.42 0.22
C GLY A 31 -12.70 -9.03 0.44
N GLY A 32 -11.43 -8.93 0.85
CA GLY A 32 -10.75 -7.64 0.98
C GLY A 32 -10.39 -7.03 -0.37
N ALA A 33 -9.80 -5.85 -0.33
CA ALA A 33 -9.39 -5.13 -1.54
C ALA A 33 -7.91 -4.80 -1.49
N SER A 34 -7.34 -4.49 -2.65
CA SER A 34 -5.98 -4.02 -2.78
C SER A 34 -5.89 -2.95 -3.85
N LEU A 35 -4.92 -2.06 -3.72
CA LEU A 35 -4.66 -1.02 -4.70
C LEU A 35 -3.16 -0.89 -4.89
N HIS A 36 -2.72 -0.89 -6.13
CA HIS A 36 -1.33 -0.60 -6.45
C HIS A 36 -1.26 0.34 -7.65
N GLY A 37 -0.11 0.97 -7.82
CA GLY A 37 0.03 1.87 -8.94
C GLY A 37 1.42 2.47 -9.05
N TRP A 38 1.53 3.34 -10.03
CA TRP A 38 2.77 4.06 -10.31
C TRP A 38 2.50 5.55 -10.36
N VAL A 39 3.42 6.30 -9.78
CA VAL A 39 3.43 7.75 -9.87
C VAL A 39 4.61 8.14 -10.75
N ALA A 40 4.31 8.80 -11.86
CA ALA A 40 5.32 9.44 -12.71
C ALA A 40 5.39 10.91 -12.32
N PHE A 41 6.53 11.53 -12.53
CA PHE A 41 6.77 12.92 -12.16
C PHE A 41 7.14 13.70 -13.42
N GLU A 42 6.45 14.81 -13.65
CA GLU A 42 6.76 15.69 -14.76
C GLU A 42 8.22 16.16 -14.64
N ASP A 43 8.91 16.19 -15.79
CA ASP A 43 10.32 16.58 -15.89
C ASP A 43 11.32 15.61 -15.24
N VAL A 44 10.88 14.41 -14.84
CA VAL A 44 11.77 13.37 -14.34
C VAL A 44 11.72 12.18 -15.29
N ALA A 45 12.86 11.78 -15.81
CA ALA A 45 12.94 10.66 -16.75
C ALA A 45 12.68 9.34 -16.04
N TYR A 46 12.06 8.39 -16.74
CA TYR A 46 11.73 7.07 -16.17
C TYR A 46 12.96 6.29 -15.71
N VAL A 47 14.09 6.50 -16.37
CA VAL A 47 15.32 5.77 -16.05
C VAL A 47 16.01 6.31 -14.83
N ASP A 48 15.63 7.50 -14.37
CA ASP A 48 16.21 8.12 -13.21
C ASP A 48 15.48 7.70 -11.95
N LYS A 49 16.16 7.86 -10.82
CA LYS A 49 15.54 7.64 -9.52
C LYS A 49 14.40 8.64 -9.33
N GLN A 50 13.21 8.12 -9.07
CA GLN A 50 12.03 8.96 -8.91
C GLN A 50 11.99 9.58 -7.51
N PRO A 51 11.48 10.82 -7.38
CA PRO A 51 11.22 11.39 -6.07
C PRO A 51 10.22 10.53 -5.28
N ARG A 52 10.22 10.67 -3.96
CA ARG A 52 9.24 9.98 -3.13
C ARG A 52 7.98 10.80 -3.03
N ALA A 53 6.85 10.16 -3.27
CA ALA A 53 5.54 10.75 -3.06
C ALA A 53 4.87 10.06 -1.88
N LYS A 54 4.11 10.84 -1.12
CA LYS A 54 3.26 10.31 -0.06
C LYS A 54 1.90 9.97 -0.66
N VAL A 55 1.44 8.75 -0.43
CA VAL A 55 0.16 8.27 -0.94
C VAL A 55 -0.74 7.98 0.25
N VAL A 56 -1.89 8.64 0.31
CA VAL A 56 -2.88 8.47 1.38
C VAL A 56 -4.19 7.99 0.79
N LEU A 57 -4.75 6.97 1.40
CA LEU A 57 -6.03 6.42 1.03
C LEU A 57 -6.95 6.54 2.24
N GLN A 58 -7.93 7.44 2.18
CA GLN A 58 -8.81 7.76 3.30
C GLN A 58 -10.25 7.44 2.96
N HIS A 59 -10.96 6.81 3.88
CA HIS A 59 -12.40 6.57 3.70
C HIS A 59 -13.15 7.88 3.49
N ASP A 60 -14.14 7.84 2.63
CA ASP A 60 -15.01 8.97 2.33
C ASP A 60 -16.46 8.62 2.72
N PRO A 61 -17.06 9.32 3.70
CA PRO A 61 -16.50 10.49 4.39
C PRO A 61 -15.39 10.14 5.39
N PRO A 62 -14.54 11.11 5.73
CA PRO A 62 -13.48 10.87 6.72
C PRO A 62 -14.05 10.35 8.04
N GLY A 63 -13.35 9.37 8.63
CA GLY A 63 -13.78 8.75 9.87
C GLY A 63 -14.78 7.61 9.72
N SER A 64 -15.23 7.29 8.50
CA SER A 64 -16.13 6.16 8.26
C SER A 64 -15.41 4.82 8.24
N GLY A 65 -14.09 4.81 8.29
CA GLY A 65 -13.28 3.63 8.33
C GLY A 65 -11.80 3.97 8.45
N PRO A 66 -10.91 2.97 8.41
CA PRO A 66 -9.48 3.22 8.56
C PRO A 66 -8.91 4.00 7.39
N ALA A 67 -7.84 4.75 7.67
CA ALA A 67 -7.04 5.41 6.64
C ALA A 67 -5.73 4.65 6.47
N TYR A 68 -5.20 4.66 5.25
CA TYR A 68 -3.96 4.00 4.90
C TYR A 68 -3.00 5.00 4.30
N SER A 69 -1.72 4.84 4.57
CA SER A 69 -0.71 5.68 3.93
C SER A 69 0.53 4.87 3.59
N THR A 70 1.20 5.26 2.53
CA THR A 70 2.45 4.67 2.10
C THR A 70 3.25 5.71 1.33
N GLU A 71 4.45 5.34 0.92
CA GLU A 71 5.27 6.17 0.06
C GLU A 71 5.64 5.38 -1.18
N THR A 72 5.89 6.09 -2.28
CA THR A 72 6.38 5.47 -3.49
C THR A 72 7.84 5.07 -3.33
N ASP A 73 8.24 4.02 -4.02
CA ASP A 73 9.63 3.59 -4.07
C ASP A 73 10.42 4.39 -5.13
N GLU A 74 11.67 3.98 -5.37
CA GLU A 74 12.54 4.65 -6.34
C GLU A 74 12.05 4.59 -7.79
N ARG A 75 11.11 3.69 -8.07
CA ARG A 75 10.49 3.55 -9.40
C ARG A 75 9.17 4.29 -9.50
N GLY A 76 8.70 4.86 -8.40
CA GLY A 76 7.39 5.49 -8.33
C GLY A 76 6.26 4.52 -8.01
N PHE A 77 6.56 3.28 -7.66
CA PHE A 77 5.56 2.27 -7.34
C PHE A 77 5.05 2.41 -5.92
N PHE A 78 3.74 2.24 -5.73
CA PHE A 78 3.11 2.16 -4.41
C PHE A 78 2.12 1.01 -4.37
N GLU A 79 1.84 0.53 -3.14
CA GLU A 79 0.92 -0.58 -2.95
C GLU A 79 0.23 -0.51 -1.60
N PHE A 80 -1.08 -0.78 -1.63
CA PHE A 80 -1.88 -1.07 -0.45
C PHE A 80 -2.38 -2.51 -0.61
N PRO A 81 -1.66 -3.50 -0.06
CA PRO A 81 -1.97 -4.90 -0.32
C PRO A 81 -3.28 -5.38 0.31
N HIS A 82 -3.69 -4.73 1.40
CA HIS A 82 -4.93 -5.10 2.09
C HIS A 82 -5.63 -3.86 2.57
N THR A 83 -6.83 -3.62 2.05
CA THR A 83 -7.66 -2.51 2.50
C THR A 83 -9.06 -3.02 2.83
N SER A 84 -9.79 -2.24 3.61
CA SER A 84 -11.23 -2.44 3.77
C SER A 84 -11.95 -2.04 2.49
N LEU A 85 -13.24 -2.35 2.42
CA LEU A 85 -14.07 -2.06 1.26
C LEU A 85 -14.71 -0.69 1.40
N GLY A 86 -15.19 -0.14 0.29
CA GLY A 86 -15.98 1.07 0.27
C GLY A 86 -15.37 2.18 -0.56
N ARG A 87 -15.82 3.39 -0.28
CA ARG A 87 -15.36 4.58 -0.97
C ARG A 87 -14.18 5.19 -0.26
N PHE A 88 -13.19 5.59 -1.06
CA PHE A 88 -11.98 6.21 -0.57
C PHE A 88 -11.66 7.45 -1.38
N LYS A 89 -10.93 8.35 -0.75
CA LYS A 89 -10.24 9.43 -1.42
C LYS A 89 -8.75 9.10 -1.48
N LEU A 90 -8.20 9.08 -2.67
CA LEU A 90 -6.77 8.87 -2.90
C LEU A 90 -6.10 10.23 -3.04
N GLU A 91 -5.09 10.48 -2.23
CA GLU A 91 -4.32 11.73 -2.29
C GLU A 91 -2.85 11.41 -2.44
N ILE A 92 -2.20 12.05 -3.40
CA ILE A 92 -0.79 11.87 -3.66
C ILE A 92 -0.11 13.24 -3.63
N THR A 93 0.91 13.35 -2.79
CA THR A 93 1.66 14.60 -2.63
C THR A 93 3.15 14.34 -2.70
N ALA A 94 3.87 15.27 -3.30
CA ALA A 94 5.32 15.25 -3.35
C ALA A 94 5.84 16.68 -3.36
N LYS A 95 7.00 16.90 -2.76
CA LYS A 95 7.60 18.21 -2.69
C LYS A 95 7.91 18.74 -4.08
N GLY A 96 7.45 19.95 -4.39
CA GLY A 96 7.67 20.58 -5.69
C GLY A 96 6.68 20.20 -6.76
N PHE A 97 5.67 19.41 -6.42
CA PHE A 97 4.64 18.96 -7.35
C PHE A 97 3.26 19.33 -6.86
N GLN A 98 2.34 19.49 -7.79
CA GLN A 98 0.95 19.75 -7.47
C GLN A 98 0.32 18.51 -6.84
N PRO A 99 -0.51 18.66 -5.79
CA PRO A 99 -1.18 17.52 -5.19
C PRO A 99 -2.18 16.91 -6.16
N TYR A 100 -2.35 15.60 -6.06
CA TYR A 100 -3.33 14.86 -6.84
C TYR A 100 -4.37 14.27 -5.90
N SER A 101 -5.62 14.28 -6.32
CA SER A 101 -6.73 13.72 -5.55
C SER A 101 -7.72 13.05 -6.49
N ALA A 102 -8.23 11.90 -6.09
CA ALA A 102 -9.22 11.17 -6.86
C ALA A 102 -10.11 10.34 -5.94
N ASP A 103 -11.32 10.06 -6.40
CA ASP A 103 -12.22 9.16 -5.70
C ASP A 103 -11.99 7.74 -6.20
N VAL A 104 -11.94 6.78 -5.27
CA VAL A 104 -11.72 5.38 -5.57
C VAL A 104 -12.78 4.56 -4.86
N TYR A 105 -13.44 3.68 -5.60
CA TYR A 105 -14.37 2.73 -5.00
C TYR A 105 -13.75 1.34 -5.00
N MET A 106 -13.74 0.69 -3.84
CA MET A 106 -13.15 -0.64 -3.66
C MET A 106 -14.23 -1.64 -3.26
N PRO A 107 -14.79 -2.36 -4.23
CA PRO A 107 -15.71 -3.47 -3.93
C PRO A 107 -14.95 -4.70 -3.44
N SER A 108 -15.69 -5.72 -3.01
CA SER A 108 -15.10 -6.98 -2.58
C SER A 108 -14.22 -7.60 -3.67
N ASP A 109 -13.08 -8.12 -3.27
CA ASP A 109 -12.08 -8.77 -4.15
C ASP A 109 -11.52 -7.84 -5.23
N PHE A 110 -11.60 -6.54 -5.00
CA PHE A 110 -11.05 -5.56 -5.93
C PHE A 110 -9.51 -5.56 -5.87
N ALA A 111 -8.91 -5.62 -7.05
CA ALA A 111 -7.46 -5.45 -7.21
C ALA A 111 -7.23 -4.33 -8.22
N GLY A 112 -7.13 -3.10 -7.72
CA GLY A 112 -7.04 -1.92 -8.55
C GLY A 112 -5.62 -1.59 -8.98
N ASN A 113 -5.52 -0.99 -10.16
CA ASN A 113 -4.28 -0.49 -10.70
C ASN A 113 -4.46 0.99 -11.04
N TRP A 114 -3.58 1.83 -10.54
CA TRP A 114 -3.71 3.28 -10.68
C TRP A 114 -2.40 3.89 -11.20
N ALA A 115 -2.51 4.68 -12.24
CA ALA A 115 -1.35 5.36 -12.82
C ALA A 115 -1.60 6.86 -12.80
N VAL A 116 -0.65 7.62 -12.28
CA VAL A 116 -0.77 9.07 -12.10
C VAL A 116 0.51 9.75 -12.54
N GLN A 117 0.38 10.91 -13.16
CA GLN A 117 1.51 11.80 -13.40
C GLN A 117 1.33 13.06 -12.55
N LEU A 118 2.27 13.33 -11.66
CA LEU A 118 2.28 14.57 -10.89
C LEU A 118 2.94 15.67 -11.70
N LYS A 119 2.29 16.82 -11.72
CA LYS A 119 2.79 17.99 -12.45
C LYS A 119 3.58 18.88 -11.50
N THR A 120 4.60 19.51 -12.02
CA THR A 120 5.39 20.47 -11.25
C THR A 120 4.52 21.65 -10.81
N GLU A 121 4.83 22.22 -9.66
CA GLU A 121 4.19 23.46 -9.24
C GLU A 121 4.62 24.59 -10.15
N ALA A 122 3.65 25.43 -10.51
CA ALA A 122 3.97 26.63 -11.27
C ALA A 122 4.85 27.53 -10.38
N PRO A 123 5.93 28.11 -10.92
CA PRO A 123 6.74 29.02 -10.14
C PRO A 123 5.90 30.22 -9.73
N LYS A 124 6.00 30.58 -8.44
CA LYS A 124 5.31 31.78 -7.95
C LYS A 124 5.97 33.00 -8.56
N ARG A 125 5.16 33.85 -9.14
CA ARG A 125 5.66 35.12 -9.63
C ARG A 125 5.88 36.07 -8.47
N PRO A 126 6.96 36.82 -8.50
CA PRO A 126 7.19 37.85 -7.50
C PRO A 126 6.12 38.94 -7.54
#